data_ba04ac3ec572e4a795af842f1df2eb1b
#
_entry.id   ba04ac3ec572e4a795af842f1df2eb1b
#
_cell.length_a   1.000
_cell.length_b   1.000
_cell.length_c   1.000
_cell.angle_alpha   90.00
_cell.angle_beta   90.00
_cell.angle_gamma   90.00
#
_symmetry.space_group_name_H-M   'P 1'
#
loop_
_entity.id
_entity.type
_entity.pdbx_description
1 polymer ?
#
loop_
_entity_poly.entity_id
_entity_poly.type
_entity_poly.pdbx_seq_one_letter_code
_entity_poly.pdbx_strand_id
1 'polypeptide(L)'
;MATVAATAFQDALQDVREQTLGLVAPFSHAELERVQHPLMSPLDWDLGHIAAYEDLWLVHRHGGEPLLRGDLADLYDAFETPRAVRGDIPFLRGDDVFDYLAAVRERTLEVLERVGADDGTLFEMVLRHEAQHNETMRQTLFLGGLCGGRPEGSPARRHGDAEDWIEIPGGTFEMGARADGFAFDNERPRHAVDVPAFAIARHAVTNGTWMRFVEGGGYERREWWSDEGWAWKEEYDITHPEGWTADGTADHDDLPVLHISWFEADAFARSREARLPTEAQWEKAATRSQDRMQDVGHAWEWTSSPFGGYPGFVAHPYREYSEVFFGGPYRVLRGHSWATSARVRSTTFRNWDLPLRRQIFAGVRLAKDVA
;
A
#
# COMPACT_ATOMS: atom_id res chain seq x y z
N MET A 1 24.77 -23.90 -4.12
CA MET A 1 23.44 -23.30 -3.85
C MET A 1 23.56 -21.99 -3.06
N ALA A 2 24.32 -21.91 -1.96
CA ALA A 2 24.48 -20.66 -1.20
C ALA A 2 24.99 -19.46 -2.03
N THR A 3 25.99 -19.68 -2.88
CA THR A 3 26.55 -18.62 -3.74
C THR A 3 25.54 -18.05 -4.75
N VAL A 4 24.66 -18.87 -5.30
CA VAL A 4 23.61 -18.43 -6.26
C VAL A 4 22.55 -17.60 -5.56
N ALA A 5 22.16 -17.99 -4.34
CA ALA A 5 21.20 -17.22 -3.55
C ALA A 5 21.77 -15.86 -3.12
N ALA A 6 23.03 -15.80 -2.72
CA ALA A 6 23.71 -14.55 -2.36
C ALA A 6 23.78 -13.57 -3.54
N THR A 7 24.14 -14.04 -4.74
CA THR A 7 24.14 -13.21 -5.95
C THR A 7 22.75 -12.69 -6.27
N ALA A 8 21.70 -13.52 -6.16
CA ALA A 8 20.33 -13.08 -6.42
C ALA A 8 19.84 -11.99 -5.44
N PHE A 9 20.25 -12.06 -4.16
CA PHE A 9 19.95 -10.98 -3.21
C PHE A 9 20.77 -9.73 -3.46
N GLN A 10 22.04 -9.86 -3.85
CA GLN A 10 22.88 -8.74 -4.22
C GLN A 10 22.26 -7.97 -5.40
N ASP A 11 21.88 -8.67 -6.48
CA ASP A 11 21.23 -8.08 -7.64
C ASP A 11 19.90 -7.39 -7.24
N ALA A 12 19.08 -8.07 -6.42
CA ALA A 12 17.80 -7.51 -5.98
C ALA A 12 17.95 -6.26 -5.09
N LEU A 13 18.97 -6.23 -4.21
CA LEU A 13 19.30 -5.08 -3.39
C LEU A 13 19.75 -3.88 -4.28
N GLN A 14 20.53 -4.17 -5.30
CA GLN A 14 20.94 -3.15 -6.27
C GLN A 14 19.75 -2.61 -7.04
N ASP A 15 18.92 -3.49 -7.60
CA ASP A 15 17.75 -3.10 -8.40
C ASP A 15 16.76 -2.22 -7.63
N VAL A 16 16.43 -2.57 -6.37
CA VAL A 16 15.48 -1.78 -5.58
C VAL A 16 16.06 -0.40 -5.23
N ARG A 17 17.37 -0.33 -4.92
CA ARG A 17 18.05 0.93 -4.63
C ARG A 17 18.14 1.83 -5.87
N GLU A 18 18.41 1.29 -7.04
CA GLU A 18 18.37 2.04 -8.30
C GLU A 18 16.97 2.62 -8.55
N GLN A 19 15.91 1.87 -8.27
CA GLN A 19 14.54 2.38 -8.34
C GLN A 19 14.29 3.52 -7.35
N THR A 20 14.75 3.38 -6.11
CA THR A 20 14.66 4.40 -5.05
C THR A 20 15.36 5.68 -5.47
N LEU A 21 16.63 5.58 -5.88
CA LEU A 21 17.41 6.74 -6.30
C LEU A 21 16.88 7.37 -7.60
N GLY A 22 16.46 6.55 -8.57
CA GLY A 22 15.83 7.01 -9.79
C GLY A 22 14.54 7.78 -9.58
N LEU A 23 13.78 7.44 -8.54
CA LEU A 23 12.55 8.14 -8.17
C LEU A 23 12.81 9.57 -7.69
N VAL A 24 13.88 9.79 -6.94
CA VAL A 24 14.20 11.09 -6.32
C VAL A 24 15.19 11.92 -7.15
N ALA A 25 15.90 11.32 -8.08
CA ALA A 25 16.93 11.99 -8.91
C ALA A 25 16.47 13.26 -9.65
N PRO A 26 15.20 13.40 -10.10
CA PRO A 26 14.76 14.62 -10.76
C PRO A 26 14.63 15.84 -9.84
N PHE A 27 14.64 15.66 -8.52
CA PHE A 27 14.29 16.71 -7.54
C PHE A 27 15.53 17.29 -6.87
N SER A 28 15.48 18.57 -6.54
CA SER A 28 16.49 19.25 -5.74
C SER A 28 16.42 18.84 -4.27
N HIS A 29 17.53 18.99 -3.54
CA HIS A 29 17.54 18.74 -2.08
C HIS A 29 16.44 19.54 -1.36
N ALA A 30 16.22 20.80 -1.74
CA ALA A 30 15.16 21.62 -1.14
C ALA A 30 13.74 21.08 -1.37
N GLU A 31 13.50 20.34 -2.46
CA GLU A 31 12.23 19.65 -2.71
C GLU A 31 12.12 18.35 -1.90
N LEU A 32 13.25 17.63 -1.71
CA LEU A 32 13.28 16.38 -0.95
C LEU A 32 13.12 16.61 0.56
N GLU A 33 13.67 17.70 1.10
CA GLU A 33 13.59 18.08 2.51
C GLU A 33 12.21 18.59 2.94
N ARG A 34 11.42 19.09 1.99
CA ARG A 34 10.16 19.77 2.30
C ARG A 34 9.03 18.78 2.55
N VAL A 35 8.16 19.08 3.53
CA VAL A 35 6.85 18.43 3.67
C VAL A 35 5.99 18.84 2.47
N GLN A 36 5.77 17.92 1.54
CA GLN A 36 4.99 18.17 0.32
C GLN A 36 3.48 18.17 0.59
N HIS A 37 3.05 17.37 1.58
CA HIS A 37 1.65 17.26 1.97
C HIS A 37 1.56 16.96 3.48
N PRO A 38 0.58 17.52 4.23
CA PRO A 38 0.50 17.35 5.69
C PRO A 38 0.41 15.90 6.20
N LEU A 39 -0.07 14.99 5.35
CA LEU A 39 -0.18 13.57 5.68
C LEU A 39 1.07 12.76 5.32
N MET A 40 2.08 13.38 4.72
CA MET A 40 3.27 12.70 4.18
C MET A 40 4.54 13.17 4.87
N SER A 41 5.55 12.31 4.87
CA SER A 41 6.90 12.65 5.35
C SER A 41 7.66 13.46 4.29
N PRO A 42 8.70 14.22 4.67
CA PRO A 42 9.74 14.62 3.73
C PRO A 42 10.37 13.41 3.05
N LEU A 43 10.72 13.52 1.77
CA LEU A 43 11.33 12.40 1.02
C LEU A 43 12.69 12.01 1.62
N ASP A 44 13.50 12.97 2.08
CA ASP A 44 14.76 12.69 2.77
C ASP A 44 14.56 11.90 4.06
N TRP A 45 13.45 12.12 4.77
CA TRP A 45 13.12 11.28 5.94
C TRP A 45 12.83 9.83 5.52
N ASP A 46 12.07 9.62 4.44
CA ASP A 46 11.79 8.27 3.93
C ASP A 46 13.08 7.57 3.46
N LEU A 47 14.00 8.29 2.81
CA LEU A 47 15.31 7.75 2.42
C LEU A 47 16.14 7.31 3.65
N GLY A 48 16.22 8.15 4.67
CA GLY A 48 16.91 7.82 5.92
C GLY A 48 16.26 6.66 6.68
N HIS A 49 14.94 6.58 6.67
CA HIS A 49 14.20 5.46 7.26
C HIS A 49 14.47 4.13 6.53
N ILE A 50 14.53 4.15 5.20
CA ILE A 50 14.94 2.97 4.40
C ILE A 50 16.34 2.49 4.81
N ALA A 51 17.29 3.41 4.94
CA ALA A 51 18.65 3.07 5.37
C ALA A 51 18.68 2.52 6.79
N ALA A 52 18.01 3.18 7.74
CA ALA A 52 17.97 2.75 9.14
C ALA A 52 17.32 1.37 9.31
N TYR A 53 16.27 1.08 8.52
CA TYR A 53 15.63 -0.25 8.54
C TYR A 53 16.56 -1.35 7.99
N GLU A 54 17.27 -1.08 6.90
CA GLU A 54 18.27 -1.99 6.34
C GLU A 54 19.43 -2.23 7.32
N ASP A 55 19.97 -1.17 7.94
CA ASP A 55 21.04 -1.25 8.95
C ASP A 55 20.59 -2.09 10.16
N LEU A 56 19.38 -1.86 10.66
CA LEU A 56 18.83 -2.62 11.79
C LEU A 56 18.69 -4.11 11.48
N TRP A 57 18.09 -4.46 10.35
CA TRP A 57 17.71 -5.84 10.07
C TRP A 57 18.82 -6.66 9.44
N LEU A 58 19.57 -6.12 8.50
CA LEU A 58 20.59 -6.87 7.77
C LEU A 58 21.98 -6.71 8.39
N VAL A 59 22.36 -5.52 8.81
CA VAL A 59 23.69 -5.30 9.38
C VAL A 59 23.71 -5.70 10.87
N HIS A 60 22.77 -5.17 11.65
CA HIS A 60 22.78 -5.38 13.09
C HIS A 60 22.20 -6.75 13.50
N ARG A 61 20.92 -7.03 13.15
CA ARG A 61 20.22 -8.24 13.60
C ARG A 61 20.75 -9.51 12.94
N HIS A 62 20.98 -9.49 11.64
CA HIS A 62 21.46 -10.63 10.87
C HIS A 62 23.00 -10.72 10.92
N GLY A 63 23.69 -9.62 10.67
CA GLY A 63 25.16 -9.57 10.60
C GLY A 63 25.88 -9.57 11.95
N GLY A 64 25.19 -9.21 13.04
CA GLY A 64 25.74 -9.11 14.39
C GLY A 64 26.65 -7.89 14.60
N GLU A 65 26.60 -6.90 13.72
CA GLU A 65 27.42 -5.70 13.79
C GLU A 65 26.69 -4.53 14.49
N PRO A 66 27.44 -3.56 15.05
CA PRO A 66 26.80 -2.36 15.60
C PRO A 66 26.12 -1.55 14.50
N LEU A 67 25.01 -0.87 14.86
CA LEU A 67 24.38 0.09 13.96
C LEU A 67 25.38 1.16 13.50
N LEU A 68 25.33 1.54 12.23
CA LEU A 68 26.17 2.60 11.68
C LEU A 68 25.85 3.96 12.32
N ARG A 69 24.56 4.24 12.48
CA ARG A 69 24.06 5.47 13.09
C ARG A 69 23.05 5.17 14.18
N GLY A 70 23.49 4.53 15.25
CA GLY A 70 22.66 4.22 16.41
C GLY A 70 22.04 5.46 17.09
N ASP A 71 22.67 6.64 16.91
CA ASP A 71 22.15 7.95 17.35
C ASP A 71 20.88 8.40 16.59
N LEU A 72 20.60 7.82 15.43
CA LEU A 72 19.43 8.14 14.60
C LEU A 72 18.35 7.05 14.66
N ALA A 73 18.53 5.99 15.43
CA ALA A 73 17.61 4.85 15.45
C ALA A 73 16.17 5.26 15.79
N ASP A 74 15.98 6.02 16.89
CA ASP A 74 14.66 6.48 17.33
C ASP A 74 14.08 7.53 16.36
N LEU A 75 14.95 8.35 15.75
CA LEU A 75 14.51 9.39 14.80
C LEU A 75 13.89 8.78 13.54
N TYR A 76 14.46 7.66 13.08
CA TYR A 76 13.95 6.93 11.91
C TYR A 76 13.01 5.78 12.26
N ASP A 77 12.66 5.58 13.53
CA ASP A 77 11.58 4.67 13.90
C ASP A 77 10.22 5.33 13.63
N ALA A 78 9.41 4.69 12.79
CA ALA A 78 8.12 5.22 12.38
C ALA A 78 7.07 5.28 13.52
N PHE A 79 7.28 4.53 14.60
CA PHE A 79 6.43 4.54 15.80
C PHE A 79 6.85 5.64 16.77
N GLU A 80 8.14 5.82 16.99
CA GLU A 80 8.67 6.89 17.84
C GLU A 80 8.48 8.26 17.19
N THR A 81 8.42 8.32 15.84
CA THR A 81 8.36 9.56 15.08
C THR A 81 7.11 9.61 14.19
N PRO A 82 5.97 10.05 14.72
CA PRO A 82 4.73 10.21 13.94
C PRO A 82 4.90 11.16 12.75
N ARG A 83 4.22 10.89 11.63
CA ARG A 83 4.33 11.69 10.39
C ARG A 83 4.17 13.19 10.60
N ALA A 84 3.29 13.61 11.51
CA ALA A 84 3.00 15.03 11.78
C ALA A 84 4.21 15.84 12.26
N VAL A 85 5.23 15.21 12.84
CA VAL A 85 6.42 15.90 13.36
C VAL A 85 7.66 15.71 12.51
N ARG A 86 7.64 14.86 11.50
CA ARG A 86 8.83 14.50 10.69
C ARG A 86 9.44 15.69 9.95
N GLY A 87 8.66 16.71 9.63
CA GLY A 87 9.17 17.94 9.02
C GLY A 87 10.00 18.82 9.97
N ASP A 88 9.79 18.68 11.27
CA ASP A 88 10.35 19.57 12.29
C ASP A 88 11.54 18.96 13.05
N ILE A 89 11.83 17.68 12.84
CA ILE A 89 12.92 16.97 13.52
C ILE A 89 14.23 17.02 12.72
N PRO A 90 15.40 16.83 13.37
CA PRO A 90 16.71 16.94 12.74
C PRO A 90 17.14 15.65 11.98
N PHE A 91 16.37 15.23 10.98
CA PHE A 91 16.75 14.11 10.10
C PHE A 91 17.90 14.50 9.14
N LEU A 92 18.59 13.49 8.58
CA LEU A 92 19.64 13.70 7.58
C LEU A 92 19.05 14.29 6.30
N ARG A 93 19.77 15.22 5.69
CA ARG A 93 19.30 16.00 4.52
C ARG A 93 20.38 16.06 3.45
N GLY A 94 19.95 16.27 2.21
CA GLY A 94 20.89 16.44 1.09
C GLY A 94 21.88 15.30 0.98
N ASP A 95 23.15 15.60 0.78
CA ASP A 95 24.20 14.58 0.59
C ASP A 95 24.34 13.64 1.78
N ASP A 96 24.10 14.09 3.02
CA ASP A 96 24.25 13.26 4.22
C ASP A 96 23.31 12.05 4.23
N VAL A 97 22.08 12.15 3.71
CA VAL A 97 21.15 11.02 3.64
C VAL A 97 21.56 10.05 2.54
N PHE A 98 22.06 10.53 1.40
CA PHE A 98 22.56 9.66 0.34
C PHE A 98 23.83 8.93 0.75
N ASP A 99 24.74 9.60 1.45
CA ASP A 99 25.95 8.97 2.02
C ASP A 99 25.58 7.89 3.03
N TYR A 100 24.57 8.13 3.87
CA TYR A 100 24.06 7.12 4.81
C TYR A 100 23.47 5.90 4.09
N LEU A 101 22.65 6.11 3.06
CA LEU A 101 22.10 5.04 2.22
C LEU A 101 23.20 4.19 1.58
N ALA A 102 24.25 4.83 1.04
CA ALA A 102 25.37 4.15 0.40
C ALA A 102 26.20 3.34 1.40
N ALA A 103 26.54 3.95 2.53
CA ALA A 103 27.35 3.29 3.57
C ALA A 103 26.64 2.08 4.20
N VAL A 104 25.33 2.17 4.44
CA VAL A 104 24.54 1.03 4.94
C VAL A 104 24.53 -0.10 3.91
N ARG A 105 24.30 0.20 2.62
CA ARG A 105 24.28 -0.80 1.56
C ARG A 105 25.64 -1.51 1.40
N GLU A 106 26.76 -0.79 1.50
CA GLU A 106 28.09 -1.39 1.48
C GLU A 106 28.25 -2.42 2.59
N ARG A 107 27.89 -2.06 3.83
CA ARG A 107 27.92 -2.97 4.97
C ARG A 107 26.98 -4.17 4.81
N THR A 108 25.78 -3.95 4.26
CA THR A 108 24.83 -5.03 3.96
C THR A 108 25.43 -6.06 3.00
N LEU A 109 26.14 -5.60 1.96
CA LEU A 109 26.80 -6.49 1.00
C LEU A 109 27.98 -7.25 1.63
N GLU A 110 28.77 -6.60 2.49
CA GLU A 110 29.82 -7.27 3.27
C GLU A 110 29.25 -8.36 4.20
N VAL A 111 28.13 -8.07 4.87
CA VAL A 111 27.41 -9.05 5.70
C VAL A 111 26.91 -10.21 4.85
N LEU A 112 26.29 -9.94 3.70
CA LEU A 112 25.80 -10.98 2.79
C LEU A 112 26.94 -11.89 2.29
N GLU A 113 28.11 -11.33 1.97
CA GLU A 113 29.29 -12.11 1.56
C GLU A 113 29.82 -12.96 2.70
N ARG A 114 29.87 -12.43 3.92
CA ARG A 114 30.47 -13.07 5.09
C ARG A 114 29.60 -14.15 5.73
N VAL A 115 28.30 -13.86 5.92
CA VAL A 115 27.35 -14.75 6.63
C VAL A 115 26.33 -15.42 5.72
N GLY A 116 26.12 -14.92 4.50
CA GLY A 116 25.06 -15.39 3.62
C GLY A 116 23.68 -14.80 3.99
N ALA A 117 22.63 -15.35 3.40
CA ALA A 117 21.26 -14.84 3.58
C ALA A 117 20.35 -15.75 4.43
N ASP A 118 20.87 -16.81 5.03
CA ASP A 118 20.12 -17.86 5.72
C ASP A 118 18.96 -18.40 4.84
N ASP A 119 17.71 -18.35 5.34
CA ASP A 119 16.52 -18.71 4.57
C ASP A 119 15.99 -17.57 3.65
N GLY A 120 16.66 -16.41 3.65
CA GLY A 120 16.34 -15.24 2.88
C GLY A 120 15.19 -14.37 3.42
N THR A 121 14.54 -14.76 4.50
CA THR A 121 13.36 -14.07 5.04
C THR A 121 13.65 -12.60 5.37
N LEU A 122 14.74 -12.30 6.05
CA LEU A 122 15.08 -10.91 6.41
C LEU A 122 15.46 -10.09 5.20
N PHE A 123 16.16 -10.66 4.23
CA PHE A 123 16.48 -9.98 2.96
C PHE A 123 15.22 -9.66 2.16
N GLU A 124 14.29 -10.60 2.02
CA GLU A 124 12.99 -10.35 1.35
C GLU A 124 12.18 -9.28 2.08
N MET A 125 12.19 -9.28 3.40
CA MET A 125 11.49 -8.27 4.20
C MET A 125 12.05 -6.86 3.93
N VAL A 126 13.36 -6.69 3.97
CA VAL A 126 14.03 -5.40 3.72
C VAL A 126 13.82 -4.92 2.28
N LEU A 127 13.96 -5.81 1.30
CA LEU A 127 13.70 -5.51 -0.12
C LEU A 127 12.27 -5.03 -0.35
N ARG A 128 11.29 -5.69 0.28
CA ARG A 128 9.89 -5.30 0.17
C ARG A 128 9.58 -4.02 0.94
N HIS A 129 10.24 -3.80 2.07
CA HIS A 129 10.11 -2.54 2.82
C HIS A 129 10.58 -1.34 1.98
N GLU A 130 11.77 -1.40 1.37
CA GLU A 130 12.24 -0.34 0.47
C GLU A 130 11.29 -0.16 -0.72
N ALA A 131 10.80 -1.24 -1.32
CA ALA A 131 9.84 -1.20 -2.41
C ALA A 131 8.48 -0.60 -2.02
N GLN A 132 7.99 -0.82 -0.78
CA GLN A 132 6.78 -0.19 -0.25
C GLN A 132 6.98 1.32 0.00
N HIS A 133 8.16 1.71 0.48
CA HIS A 133 8.51 3.12 0.63
C HIS A 133 8.64 3.83 -0.71
N ASN A 134 9.07 3.16 -1.77
CA ASN A 134 9.04 3.71 -3.13
C ASN A 134 7.60 4.06 -3.58
N GLU A 135 6.60 3.24 -3.21
CA GLU A 135 5.20 3.59 -3.45
C GLU A 135 4.75 4.78 -2.58
N THR A 136 5.12 4.81 -1.30
CA THR A 136 4.83 5.94 -0.39
C THR A 136 5.43 7.25 -0.91
N MET A 137 6.68 7.24 -1.35
CA MET A 137 7.32 8.42 -1.94
C MET A 137 6.62 8.88 -3.22
N ARG A 138 6.12 7.97 -4.07
CA ARG A 138 5.28 8.32 -5.23
C ARG A 138 3.98 8.99 -4.82
N GLN A 139 3.34 8.54 -3.73
CA GLN A 139 2.16 9.20 -3.16
C GLN A 139 2.50 10.63 -2.71
N THR A 140 3.65 10.81 -2.04
CA THR A 140 4.15 12.14 -1.62
C THR A 140 4.35 13.06 -2.83
N LEU A 141 5.02 12.56 -3.86
CA LEU A 141 5.28 13.33 -5.10
C LEU A 141 4.00 13.71 -5.83
N PHE A 142 3.04 12.78 -5.90
CA PHE A 142 1.74 13.03 -6.54
C PHE A 142 0.95 14.10 -5.78
N LEU A 143 0.78 13.95 -4.47
CA LEU A 143 0.06 14.90 -3.63
C LEU A 143 0.74 16.27 -3.56
N GLY A 144 2.06 16.30 -3.68
CA GLY A 144 2.85 17.54 -3.78
C GLY A 144 2.79 18.22 -5.15
N GLY A 145 2.13 17.61 -6.14
CA GLY A 145 2.09 18.12 -7.52
C GLY A 145 3.44 18.08 -8.24
N LEU A 146 4.39 17.27 -7.75
CA LEU A 146 5.75 17.15 -8.29
C LEU A 146 5.88 16.09 -9.39
N CYS A 147 4.97 15.15 -9.47
CA CYS A 147 4.88 14.24 -10.61
C CYS A 147 3.43 14.17 -11.10
N GLY A 148 3.26 13.99 -12.40
CA GLY A 148 1.98 13.59 -12.98
C GLY A 148 1.57 12.22 -12.42
N GLY A 149 0.28 11.90 -12.45
CA GLY A 149 -0.26 10.63 -12.00
C GLY A 149 0.42 9.39 -12.58
N ARG A 150 -0.34 8.46 -13.13
CA ARG A 150 0.19 7.21 -13.70
C ARG A 150 1.17 7.48 -14.84
N PRO A 151 2.20 6.63 -15.02
CA PRO A 151 3.08 6.71 -16.18
C PRO A 151 2.29 6.69 -17.50
N GLU A 152 2.74 7.46 -18.48
CA GLU A 152 2.23 7.38 -19.85
C GLU A 152 2.30 5.94 -20.35
N GLY A 153 1.20 5.45 -20.96
CA GLY A 153 1.11 4.07 -21.44
C GLY A 153 0.49 3.08 -20.43
N SER A 154 0.02 3.53 -19.28
CA SER A 154 -0.92 2.70 -18.49
C SER A 154 -2.10 2.36 -19.40
N PRO A 155 -2.48 1.07 -19.53
CA PRO A 155 -3.49 0.68 -20.50
C PRO A 155 -4.79 1.41 -20.21
N ALA A 156 -5.13 2.37 -21.09
CA ALA A 156 -6.46 2.95 -21.13
C ALA A 156 -7.45 1.83 -21.46
N ARG A 157 -8.52 1.71 -20.69
CA ARG A 157 -9.49 0.66 -20.90
C ARG A 157 -10.74 1.17 -21.58
N ARG A 158 -11.31 0.27 -22.38
CA ARG A 158 -12.66 0.41 -22.87
C ARG A 158 -13.62 0.26 -21.69
N HIS A 159 -14.61 1.14 -21.61
CA HIS A 159 -15.65 1.19 -20.61
C HIS A 159 -16.11 -0.21 -20.17
N GLY A 160 -15.78 -0.60 -18.95
CA GLY A 160 -16.46 -1.64 -18.23
C GLY A 160 -17.48 -1.00 -17.31
N ASP A 161 -18.71 -1.47 -17.34
CA ASP A 161 -19.73 -0.99 -16.41
C ASP A 161 -19.37 -1.49 -15.00
N ALA A 162 -19.42 -0.62 -14.00
CA ALA A 162 -19.23 -1.02 -12.60
C ALA A 162 -20.28 -2.07 -12.15
N GLU A 163 -21.27 -2.33 -12.98
CA GLU A 163 -22.36 -3.29 -12.80
C GLU A 163 -22.19 -4.58 -13.62
N ASP A 164 -21.04 -4.81 -14.27
CA ASP A 164 -20.70 -6.13 -14.83
C ASP A 164 -20.23 -7.06 -13.70
N TRP A 165 -21.06 -8.02 -13.34
CA TRP A 165 -20.89 -8.86 -12.17
C TRP A 165 -20.32 -10.23 -12.49
N ILE A 166 -19.41 -10.69 -11.62
CA ILE A 166 -18.89 -12.06 -11.59
C ILE A 166 -19.52 -12.76 -10.40
N GLU A 167 -20.33 -13.79 -10.63
CA GLU A 167 -20.84 -14.62 -9.57
C GLU A 167 -19.76 -15.59 -9.07
N ILE A 168 -19.58 -15.63 -7.75
CA ILE A 168 -18.64 -16.49 -7.04
C ILE A 168 -19.46 -17.46 -6.18
N PRO A 169 -19.36 -18.76 -6.43
CA PRO A 169 -20.11 -19.75 -5.67
C PRO A 169 -19.69 -19.76 -4.20
N GLY A 170 -20.67 -19.98 -3.32
CA GLY A 170 -20.45 -20.19 -1.90
C GLY A 170 -19.57 -21.40 -1.60
N GLY A 171 -19.13 -21.48 -0.36
CA GLY A 171 -18.35 -22.61 0.18
C GLY A 171 -16.97 -22.23 0.67
N THR A 172 -16.31 -23.19 1.25
CA THR A 172 -15.01 -23.04 1.90
C THR A 172 -13.88 -22.85 0.88
N PHE A 173 -12.91 -21.99 1.21
CA PHE A 173 -11.65 -21.86 0.49
C PHE A 173 -10.49 -21.62 1.47
N GLU A 174 -9.28 -21.88 1.01
CA GLU A 174 -8.07 -21.66 1.78
C GLU A 174 -7.58 -20.20 1.57
N MET A 175 -7.75 -19.38 2.58
CA MET A 175 -7.34 -17.97 2.62
C MET A 175 -5.95 -17.82 3.22
N GLY A 176 -5.16 -16.89 2.68
CA GLY A 176 -3.82 -16.56 3.18
C GLY A 176 -2.70 -17.26 2.41
N ALA A 177 -1.47 -16.84 2.72
CA ALA A 177 -0.27 -17.27 2.03
C ALA A 177 0.11 -18.72 2.35
N ARG A 178 0.68 -19.40 1.36
CA ARG A 178 1.23 -20.75 1.53
C ARG A 178 2.42 -20.73 2.48
N ALA A 179 2.81 -21.89 2.98
CA ALA A 179 3.96 -22.02 3.87
C ALA A 179 5.29 -21.79 3.16
N ASP A 180 5.34 -22.07 1.86
CA ASP A 180 6.52 -21.88 1.02
C ASP A 180 6.66 -20.43 0.54
N GLY A 181 7.90 -19.96 0.46
CA GLY A 181 8.24 -18.60 0.03
C GLY A 181 8.00 -17.54 1.11
N PHE A 182 8.28 -16.28 0.74
CA PHE A 182 8.07 -15.14 1.62
C PHE A 182 6.60 -14.72 1.62
N ALA A 183 6.09 -14.43 2.80
CA ALA A 183 4.87 -13.67 3.04
C ALA A 183 5.02 -12.94 4.38
N PHE A 184 4.35 -11.81 4.52
CA PHE A 184 4.30 -11.12 5.81
C PHE A 184 3.49 -11.92 6.83
N ASP A 185 3.73 -11.67 8.10
CA ASP A 185 3.09 -12.38 9.20
C ASP A 185 1.56 -12.31 9.15
N ASN A 186 1.01 -11.16 8.76
CA ASN A 186 -0.43 -10.92 8.68
C ASN A 186 -1.13 -11.67 7.52
N GLU A 187 -0.36 -12.21 6.57
CA GLU A 187 -0.86 -13.07 5.51
C GLU A 187 -0.99 -14.54 5.97
N ARG A 188 -0.59 -14.86 7.20
CA ARG A 188 -0.48 -16.21 7.78
C ARG A 188 -1.17 -16.35 9.12
N PRO A 189 -1.52 -17.58 9.52
CA PRO A 189 -1.43 -18.83 8.76
C PRO A 189 -2.51 -18.92 7.69
N ARG A 190 -2.26 -19.71 6.64
CA ARG A 190 -3.29 -20.10 5.69
C ARG A 190 -4.35 -20.94 6.39
N HIS A 191 -5.61 -20.62 6.21
CA HIS A 191 -6.71 -21.23 6.94
C HIS A 191 -7.99 -21.32 6.10
N ALA A 192 -8.87 -22.25 6.48
CA ALA A 192 -10.15 -22.44 5.81
C ALA A 192 -11.14 -21.35 6.23
N VAL A 193 -11.77 -20.71 5.25
CA VAL A 193 -12.84 -19.71 5.45
C VAL A 193 -14.06 -20.13 4.64
N ASP A 194 -15.23 -20.19 5.29
CA ASP A 194 -16.50 -20.38 4.59
C ASP A 194 -17.05 -19.01 4.16
N VAL A 195 -17.27 -18.86 2.85
CA VAL A 195 -17.75 -17.61 2.26
C VAL A 195 -19.05 -17.91 1.53
N PRO A 196 -20.18 -17.27 1.90
CA PRO A 196 -21.43 -17.38 1.16
C PRO A 196 -21.26 -17.02 -0.31
N ALA A 197 -22.19 -17.45 -1.17
CA ALA A 197 -22.22 -17.03 -2.56
C ALA A 197 -22.41 -15.50 -2.65
N PHE A 198 -21.71 -14.87 -3.57
CA PHE A 198 -21.76 -13.42 -3.78
C PHE A 198 -21.44 -13.07 -5.23
N ALA A 199 -21.73 -11.84 -5.62
CA ALA A 199 -21.23 -11.29 -6.88
C ALA A 199 -20.23 -10.17 -6.58
N ILE A 200 -19.17 -10.11 -7.39
CA ILE A 200 -18.15 -9.06 -7.35
C ILE A 200 -18.08 -8.38 -8.72
N ALA A 201 -17.88 -7.07 -8.73
CA ALA A 201 -17.74 -6.34 -9.99
C ALA A 201 -16.50 -6.79 -10.75
N ARG A 202 -16.65 -6.99 -12.07
CA ARG A 202 -15.52 -7.34 -12.95
C ARG A 202 -14.47 -6.26 -12.95
N HIS A 203 -14.89 -5.00 -12.94
CA HIS A 203 -14.05 -3.80 -13.02
C HIS A 203 -14.02 -3.05 -11.71
N ALA A 204 -12.89 -2.39 -11.44
CA ALA A 204 -12.84 -1.34 -10.44
C ALA A 204 -13.69 -0.14 -10.91
N VAL A 205 -14.18 0.66 -9.97
CA VAL A 205 -14.93 1.89 -10.27
C VAL A 205 -13.99 2.90 -10.93
N THR A 206 -14.42 3.45 -12.07
CA THR A 206 -13.61 4.37 -12.86
C THR A 206 -13.84 5.83 -12.48
N ASN A 207 -12.90 6.73 -12.90
CA ASN A 207 -13.01 8.17 -12.72
C ASN A 207 -14.33 8.71 -13.31
N GLY A 208 -14.69 8.32 -14.55
CA GLY A 208 -15.92 8.75 -15.18
C GLY A 208 -17.18 8.26 -14.45
N THR A 209 -17.14 7.05 -13.85
CA THR A 209 -18.25 6.58 -13.02
C THR A 209 -18.32 7.35 -11.70
N TRP A 210 -17.17 7.68 -11.14
CA TRP A 210 -17.10 8.48 -9.92
C TRP A 210 -17.56 9.92 -10.15
N MET A 211 -17.19 10.52 -11.27
CA MET A 211 -17.65 11.88 -11.63
C MET A 211 -19.17 11.94 -11.69
N ARG A 212 -19.84 10.94 -12.29
CA ARG A 212 -21.32 10.86 -12.27
C ARG A 212 -21.91 10.74 -10.86
N PHE A 213 -21.18 10.15 -9.91
CA PHE A 213 -21.58 10.13 -8.51
C PHE A 213 -21.47 11.52 -7.87
N VAL A 214 -20.38 12.25 -8.15
CA VAL A 214 -20.19 13.63 -7.69
C VAL A 214 -21.31 14.54 -8.24
N GLU A 215 -21.48 14.55 -9.57
CA GLU A 215 -22.51 15.35 -10.26
C GLU A 215 -23.94 14.99 -9.84
N GLY A 216 -24.17 13.74 -9.47
CA GLY A 216 -25.45 13.25 -8.96
C GLY A 216 -25.74 13.59 -7.49
N GLY A 217 -24.89 14.41 -6.86
CA GLY A 217 -25.04 14.83 -5.48
C GLY A 217 -24.54 13.78 -4.48
N GLY A 218 -23.55 12.98 -4.86
CA GLY A 218 -23.01 11.90 -4.03
C GLY A 218 -22.45 12.35 -2.69
N TYR A 219 -21.93 13.56 -2.64
CA TYR A 219 -21.40 14.17 -1.43
C TYR A 219 -22.43 15.00 -0.64
N GLU A 220 -23.62 15.24 -1.17
CA GLU A 220 -24.72 15.98 -0.53
C GLU A 220 -25.82 15.05 0.04
N ARG A 221 -25.89 13.82 -0.45
CA ARG A 221 -26.94 12.86 -0.07
C ARG A 221 -26.56 12.05 1.16
N ARG A 222 -27.00 12.55 2.33
CA ARG A 222 -26.75 11.98 3.65
C ARG A 222 -27.14 10.50 3.76
N GLU A 223 -28.15 10.07 3.04
CA GLU A 223 -28.67 8.69 3.09
C GLU A 223 -27.70 7.61 2.62
N TRP A 224 -26.67 7.97 1.85
CA TRP A 224 -25.64 7.04 1.38
C TRP A 224 -24.46 6.89 2.34
N TRP A 225 -24.29 7.84 3.24
CA TRP A 225 -23.14 7.85 4.16
C TRP A 225 -23.47 7.19 5.50
N SER A 226 -22.48 6.51 6.08
CA SER A 226 -22.52 6.17 7.50
C SER A 226 -22.50 7.44 8.37
N ASP A 227 -22.93 7.34 9.63
CA ASP A 227 -22.89 8.48 10.55
C ASP A 227 -21.47 9.03 10.73
N GLU A 228 -20.50 8.13 10.87
CA GLU A 228 -19.10 8.47 11.02
C GLU A 228 -18.52 9.10 9.73
N GLY A 229 -18.82 8.50 8.58
CA GLY A 229 -18.35 9.03 7.29
C GLY A 229 -18.96 10.40 6.96
N TRP A 230 -20.21 10.63 7.30
CA TRP A 230 -20.84 11.92 7.14
C TRP A 230 -20.21 12.99 8.04
N ALA A 231 -20.02 12.67 9.34
CA ALA A 231 -19.39 13.58 10.28
C ALA A 231 -17.95 13.96 9.82
N TRP A 232 -17.18 12.97 9.38
CA TRP A 232 -15.85 13.21 8.82
C TRP A 232 -15.90 14.10 7.57
N LYS A 233 -16.80 13.80 6.63
CA LYS A 233 -16.94 14.58 5.40
C LYS A 233 -17.29 16.04 5.67
N GLU A 234 -18.20 16.30 6.62
CA GLU A 234 -18.58 17.66 7.01
C GLU A 234 -17.44 18.39 7.75
N GLU A 235 -16.72 17.68 8.64
CA GLU A 235 -15.61 18.26 9.40
C GLU A 235 -14.46 18.75 8.50
N TYR A 236 -14.17 18.01 7.42
CA TYR A 236 -13.06 18.32 6.50
C TYR A 236 -13.51 18.92 5.17
N ASP A 237 -14.79 19.29 5.02
CA ASP A 237 -15.37 19.88 3.80
C ASP A 237 -15.07 19.08 2.53
N ILE A 238 -15.24 17.75 2.60
CA ILE A 238 -14.93 16.84 1.52
C ILE A 238 -16.06 16.84 0.49
N THR A 239 -15.73 17.17 -0.77
CA THR A 239 -16.69 17.28 -1.88
C THR A 239 -16.32 16.45 -3.11
N HIS A 240 -15.10 15.89 -3.15
CA HIS A 240 -14.56 15.07 -4.25
C HIS A 240 -13.32 14.29 -3.79
N PRO A 241 -12.80 13.33 -4.55
CA PRO A 241 -11.55 12.63 -4.26
C PRO A 241 -10.36 13.58 -4.07
N GLU A 242 -9.36 13.16 -3.28
CA GLU A 242 -8.15 13.96 -3.09
C GLU A 242 -7.41 14.17 -4.40
N GLY A 243 -6.90 15.38 -4.62
CA GLY A 243 -6.20 15.75 -5.86
C GLY A 243 -7.12 16.04 -7.06
N TRP A 244 -8.46 15.91 -6.90
CA TRP A 244 -9.41 16.38 -7.91
C TRP A 244 -9.68 17.88 -7.78
N THR A 245 -10.18 18.46 -8.86
CA THR A 245 -10.77 19.79 -8.88
C THR A 245 -12.30 19.68 -9.07
N ALA A 246 -13.00 20.79 -9.04
CA ALA A 246 -14.45 20.81 -9.35
C ALA A 246 -14.76 20.27 -10.76
N ASP A 247 -13.79 20.35 -11.70
CA ASP A 247 -13.91 19.84 -13.07
C ASP A 247 -13.46 18.35 -13.19
N GLY A 248 -13.13 17.69 -12.06
CA GLY A 248 -12.69 16.30 -12.01
C GLY A 248 -11.18 16.14 -11.89
N THR A 249 -10.65 15.11 -12.53
CA THR A 249 -9.23 14.75 -12.54
C THR A 249 -8.63 14.93 -13.93
N ALA A 250 -7.30 15.13 -13.98
CA ALA A 250 -6.54 15.10 -15.24
C ALA A 250 -6.39 13.69 -15.81
N ASP A 251 -6.64 12.64 -15.00
CA ASP A 251 -6.62 11.25 -15.43
C ASP A 251 -7.81 10.92 -16.34
N HIS A 252 -7.62 9.91 -17.21
CA HIS A 252 -8.68 9.43 -18.10
C HIS A 252 -9.87 8.85 -17.35
N ASP A 253 -11.07 9.08 -17.88
CA ASP A 253 -12.35 8.59 -17.35
C ASP A 253 -12.37 7.06 -17.14
N ASP A 254 -11.68 6.33 -17.99
CA ASP A 254 -11.63 4.85 -17.98
C ASP A 254 -10.69 4.25 -16.92
N LEU A 255 -9.86 5.07 -16.28
CA LEU A 255 -8.97 4.59 -15.24
C LEU A 255 -9.70 4.46 -13.91
N PRO A 256 -9.35 3.49 -13.05
CA PRO A 256 -9.91 3.39 -11.71
C PRO A 256 -9.71 4.67 -10.92
N VAL A 257 -10.74 5.10 -10.19
CA VAL A 257 -10.64 6.22 -9.27
C VAL A 257 -9.58 5.93 -8.20
N LEU A 258 -8.84 6.96 -7.84
CA LEU A 258 -7.80 6.91 -6.80
C LEU A 258 -8.07 7.97 -5.73
N HIS A 259 -7.33 7.85 -4.63
CA HIS A 259 -7.34 8.84 -3.54
C HIS A 259 -8.71 9.07 -2.92
N ILE A 260 -9.49 7.99 -2.79
CA ILE A 260 -10.74 7.96 -2.04
C ILE A 260 -10.52 7.30 -0.67
N SER A 261 -11.19 7.81 0.34
CA SER A 261 -11.26 7.18 1.67
C SER A 261 -12.16 5.95 1.66
N TRP A 262 -12.09 5.15 2.71
CA TRP A 262 -13.03 4.06 2.94
C TRP A 262 -14.48 4.56 3.06
N PHE A 263 -14.68 5.72 3.70
CA PHE A 263 -16.00 6.33 3.84
C PHE A 263 -16.62 6.71 2.50
N GLU A 264 -15.83 7.28 1.59
CA GLU A 264 -16.26 7.60 0.24
C GLU A 264 -16.59 6.33 -0.54
N ALA A 265 -15.74 5.29 -0.43
CA ALA A 265 -15.96 4.00 -1.07
C ALA A 265 -17.26 3.33 -0.58
N ASP A 266 -17.53 3.36 0.73
CA ASP A 266 -18.77 2.82 1.33
C ASP A 266 -20.01 3.61 0.89
N ALA A 267 -19.94 4.94 0.88
CA ALA A 267 -21.03 5.80 0.41
C ALA A 267 -21.34 5.55 -1.07
N PHE A 268 -20.32 5.46 -1.91
CA PHE A 268 -20.50 5.11 -3.31
C PHE A 268 -21.16 3.75 -3.47
N ALA A 269 -20.70 2.73 -2.75
CA ALA A 269 -21.26 1.39 -2.82
C ALA A 269 -22.75 1.37 -2.43
N ARG A 270 -23.15 2.07 -1.36
CA ARG A 270 -24.56 2.22 -0.95
C ARG A 270 -25.39 2.93 -2.00
N SER A 271 -24.86 3.95 -2.68
CA SER A 271 -25.55 4.65 -3.78
C SER A 271 -25.90 3.75 -4.96
N ARG A 272 -25.23 2.58 -5.06
CA ARG A 272 -25.42 1.56 -6.10
C ARG A 272 -26.16 0.32 -5.59
N GLU A 273 -26.79 0.39 -4.43
CA GLU A 273 -27.42 -0.78 -3.78
C GLU A 273 -26.46 -1.98 -3.69
N ALA A 274 -25.19 -1.68 -3.48
CA ALA A 274 -24.08 -2.61 -3.36
C ALA A 274 -23.30 -2.38 -2.05
N ARG A 275 -22.22 -3.10 -1.88
CA ARG A 275 -21.35 -2.97 -0.72
C ARG A 275 -19.88 -3.20 -1.12
N LEU A 276 -18.98 -2.90 -0.20
CA LEU A 276 -17.59 -3.32 -0.32
C LEU A 276 -17.49 -4.85 -0.12
N PRO A 277 -16.62 -5.55 -0.83
CA PRO A 277 -16.33 -6.96 -0.53
C PRO A 277 -15.68 -7.07 0.85
N THR A 278 -15.86 -8.20 1.53
CA THR A 278 -14.94 -8.58 2.61
C THR A 278 -13.58 -8.96 2.01
N GLU A 279 -12.50 -8.91 2.79
CA GLU A 279 -11.19 -9.35 2.30
C GLU A 279 -11.19 -10.84 1.87
N ALA A 280 -11.96 -11.68 2.56
CA ALA A 280 -12.13 -13.08 2.20
C ALA A 280 -12.87 -13.25 0.86
N GLN A 281 -13.89 -12.45 0.60
CA GLN A 281 -14.57 -12.43 -0.69
C GLN A 281 -13.63 -11.97 -1.80
N TRP A 282 -12.88 -10.91 -1.55
CA TRP A 282 -11.91 -10.40 -2.52
C TRP A 282 -10.86 -11.46 -2.88
N GLU A 283 -10.21 -12.07 -1.88
CA GLU A 283 -9.17 -13.09 -2.11
C GLU A 283 -9.72 -14.34 -2.79
N LYS A 284 -10.93 -14.80 -2.38
CA LYS A 284 -11.59 -15.92 -3.04
C LYS A 284 -11.87 -15.64 -4.52
N ALA A 285 -12.35 -14.44 -4.84
CA ALA A 285 -12.61 -14.04 -6.23
C ALA A 285 -11.31 -13.92 -7.03
N ALA A 286 -10.28 -13.27 -6.49
CA ALA A 286 -8.99 -13.12 -7.14
C ALA A 286 -8.29 -14.46 -7.39
N THR A 287 -8.45 -15.43 -6.48
CA THR A 287 -7.84 -16.76 -6.63
C THR A 287 -8.61 -17.63 -7.62
N ARG A 288 -9.94 -17.57 -7.63
CA ARG A 288 -10.78 -18.49 -8.45
C ARG A 288 -11.22 -17.93 -9.79
N SER A 289 -11.13 -16.62 -9.96
CA SER A 289 -11.62 -15.91 -11.15
C SER A 289 -10.62 -14.85 -11.63
N GLN A 290 -9.32 -15.10 -11.48
CA GLN A 290 -8.26 -14.16 -11.82
C GLN A 290 -8.39 -13.61 -13.25
N ASP A 291 -8.71 -14.47 -14.22
CA ASP A 291 -8.90 -14.06 -15.62
C ASP A 291 -10.16 -13.20 -15.85
N ARG A 292 -11.08 -13.19 -14.88
CA ARG A 292 -12.35 -12.47 -14.96
C ARG A 292 -12.34 -11.15 -14.18
N MET A 293 -11.58 -11.07 -13.08
CA MET A 293 -11.37 -9.82 -12.36
C MET A 293 -10.38 -8.95 -13.14
N GLN A 294 -10.89 -7.88 -13.71
CA GLN A 294 -10.10 -6.93 -14.46
C GLN A 294 -9.64 -5.79 -13.54
N ASP A 295 -8.67 -5.00 -13.97
CA ASP A 295 -8.15 -3.81 -13.27
C ASP A 295 -7.44 -4.04 -11.93
N VAL A 296 -7.28 -5.29 -11.50
CA VAL A 296 -6.43 -5.61 -10.34
C VAL A 296 -5.01 -5.13 -10.62
N GLY A 297 -4.47 -4.32 -9.72
CA GLY A 297 -3.14 -3.73 -9.87
C GLY A 297 -3.12 -2.29 -10.37
N HIS A 298 -4.26 -1.67 -10.54
CA HIS A 298 -4.36 -0.25 -10.86
C HIS A 298 -4.58 0.63 -9.62
N ALA A 299 -5.33 0.12 -8.66
CA ALA A 299 -5.61 0.75 -7.38
C ALA A 299 -5.61 -0.30 -6.28
N TRP A 300 -5.20 0.06 -5.08
CA TRP A 300 -5.60 -0.68 -3.89
C TRP A 300 -7.12 -0.64 -3.76
N GLU A 301 -7.74 -1.75 -3.42
CA GLU A 301 -9.20 -1.84 -3.33
C GLU A 301 -9.63 -1.95 -1.87
N TRP A 302 -10.40 -0.96 -1.38
CA TRP A 302 -10.97 -0.97 -0.05
C TRP A 302 -11.90 -2.17 0.16
N THR A 303 -11.78 -2.82 1.30
CA THR A 303 -12.69 -3.87 1.73
C THR A 303 -13.49 -3.45 2.96
N SER A 304 -14.58 -4.14 3.24
CA SER A 304 -15.36 -3.92 4.48
C SER A 304 -14.70 -4.49 5.73
N SER A 305 -13.65 -5.31 5.58
CA SER A 305 -13.03 -6.02 6.69
C SER A 305 -12.19 -5.10 7.56
N PRO A 306 -12.34 -5.16 8.90
CA PRO A 306 -11.36 -4.60 9.82
C PRO A 306 -10.03 -5.34 9.69
N PHE A 307 -8.92 -4.65 9.99
CA PHE A 307 -7.61 -5.29 10.00
C PHE A 307 -7.38 -6.03 11.31
N GLY A 308 -7.12 -7.32 11.23
CA GLY A 308 -6.87 -8.19 12.38
C GLY A 308 -6.06 -9.42 11.98
N GLY A 309 -5.48 -10.11 12.97
CA GLY A 309 -4.73 -11.35 12.74
C GLY A 309 -5.65 -12.49 12.30
N TYR A 310 -5.15 -13.36 11.43
CA TYR A 310 -5.83 -14.59 11.07
C TYR A 310 -5.86 -15.56 12.28
N PRO A 311 -6.80 -16.52 12.33
CA PRO A 311 -6.83 -17.54 13.38
C PRO A 311 -5.48 -18.25 13.50
N GLY A 312 -4.85 -18.19 14.68
CA GLY A 312 -3.53 -18.75 14.90
C GLY A 312 -2.35 -17.85 14.47
N PHE A 313 -2.59 -16.57 14.24
CA PHE A 313 -1.57 -15.59 13.94
C PHE A 313 -0.42 -15.61 14.96
N VAL A 314 0.79 -15.47 14.46
CA VAL A 314 2.01 -15.30 15.26
C VAL A 314 2.86 -14.22 14.59
N ALA A 315 3.19 -13.17 15.34
CA ALA A 315 4.03 -12.09 14.85
C ALA A 315 5.43 -12.59 14.43
N HIS A 316 5.89 -12.20 13.25
CA HIS A 316 7.20 -12.58 12.72
C HIS A 316 7.65 -11.62 11.61
N PRO A 317 8.91 -11.15 11.62
CA PRO A 317 9.92 -11.37 12.66
C PRO A 317 9.75 -10.44 13.86
N TYR A 318 8.84 -9.47 13.80
CA TYR A 318 8.55 -8.54 14.89
C TYR A 318 7.08 -8.12 14.84
N ARG A 319 6.52 -7.82 16.03
CA ARG A 319 5.10 -7.54 16.21
C ARG A 319 4.63 -6.18 15.66
N GLU A 320 5.56 -5.23 15.58
CA GLU A 320 5.28 -3.85 15.17
C GLU A 320 4.91 -3.76 13.69
N TYR A 321 5.22 -4.78 12.88
CA TYR A 321 4.81 -4.77 11.47
C TYR A 321 3.29 -4.76 11.31
N SER A 322 2.55 -5.58 12.06
CA SER A 322 1.11 -5.72 11.89
C SER A 322 0.30 -5.83 13.19
N GLU A 323 0.79 -6.57 14.21
CA GLU A 323 0.01 -6.91 15.42
C GLU A 323 -0.48 -5.67 16.19
N VAL A 324 0.34 -4.62 16.26
CA VAL A 324 0.02 -3.38 16.97
C VAL A 324 -1.17 -2.61 16.38
N PHE A 325 -1.55 -2.91 15.14
CA PHE A 325 -2.68 -2.31 14.45
C PHE A 325 -3.98 -3.10 14.61
N PHE A 326 -3.91 -4.32 15.13
CA PHE A 326 -5.08 -5.19 15.27
C PHE A 326 -6.07 -4.64 16.30
N GLY A 327 -7.36 -4.73 15.97
CA GLY A 327 -8.42 -4.20 16.82
C GLY A 327 -8.57 -2.68 16.80
N GLY A 328 -7.71 -1.97 16.07
CA GLY A 328 -7.86 -0.56 15.78
C GLY A 328 -8.90 -0.29 14.67
N PRO A 329 -9.13 0.98 14.32
CA PRO A 329 -10.14 1.36 13.32
C PRO A 329 -9.68 1.13 11.87
N TYR A 330 -8.63 0.34 11.68
CA TYR A 330 -8.03 0.10 10.36
C TYR A 330 -8.92 -0.79 9.48
N ARG A 331 -8.94 -0.50 8.19
CA ARG A 331 -9.61 -1.30 7.15
C ARG A 331 -8.60 -1.93 6.22
N VAL A 332 -8.89 -3.16 5.79
CA VAL A 332 -8.03 -3.89 4.86
C VAL A 332 -8.23 -3.36 3.45
N LEU A 333 -7.11 -3.17 2.75
CA LEU A 333 -7.07 -2.97 1.30
C LEU A 333 -6.45 -4.20 0.65
N ARG A 334 -6.95 -4.56 -0.53
CA ARG A 334 -6.50 -5.73 -1.28
C ARG A 334 -6.07 -5.34 -2.69
N GLY A 335 -5.40 -6.28 -3.36
CA GLY A 335 -4.85 -6.04 -4.67
C GLY A 335 -3.49 -5.37 -4.59
N HIS A 336 -3.29 -4.36 -5.38
CA HIS A 336 -2.11 -3.49 -5.38
C HIS A 336 -2.39 -2.31 -6.30
N SER A 337 -1.62 -1.24 -6.18
CA SER A 337 -1.72 -0.10 -7.07
C SER A 337 -0.78 -0.23 -8.27
N TRP A 338 -0.91 0.68 -9.23
CA TRP A 338 0.01 0.80 -10.35
C TRP A 338 1.47 1.04 -9.91
N ALA A 339 1.66 1.68 -8.75
CA ALA A 339 2.96 2.03 -8.20
C ALA A 339 3.60 0.89 -7.37
N THR A 340 2.83 -0.13 -7.02
CA THR A 340 3.32 -1.25 -6.22
C THR A 340 4.34 -2.06 -7.00
N SER A 341 5.51 -2.29 -6.41
CA SER A 341 6.56 -3.13 -7.01
C SER A 341 6.10 -4.56 -7.25
N ALA A 342 6.53 -5.16 -8.36
CA ALA A 342 6.24 -6.57 -8.67
C ALA A 342 6.68 -7.53 -7.54
N ARG A 343 7.74 -7.20 -6.79
CA ARG A 343 8.21 -7.99 -5.65
C ARG A 343 7.20 -8.04 -4.49
N VAL A 344 6.41 -6.97 -4.31
CA VAL A 344 5.38 -6.87 -3.25
C VAL A 344 4.06 -7.50 -3.67
N ARG A 345 3.75 -7.50 -4.98
CA ARG A 345 2.45 -7.96 -5.50
C ARG A 345 2.18 -9.42 -5.17
N SER A 346 1.06 -9.64 -4.49
CA SER A 346 0.54 -10.98 -4.17
C SER A 346 -0.98 -10.90 -4.01
N THR A 347 -1.68 -11.99 -4.34
CA THR A 347 -3.12 -12.10 -4.07
C THR A 347 -3.43 -12.22 -2.58
N THR A 348 -2.45 -12.57 -1.76
CA THR A 348 -2.58 -12.71 -0.31
C THR A 348 -2.13 -11.47 0.46
N PHE A 349 -1.38 -10.56 -0.18
CA PHE A 349 -0.89 -9.35 0.47
C PHE A 349 -2.05 -8.53 1.03
N ARG A 350 -1.88 -8.07 2.27
CA ARG A 350 -2.84 -7.28 3.01
C ARG A 350 -2.24 -5.91 3.32
N ASN A 351 -2.77 -4.88 2.70
CA ASN A 351 -2.50 -3.51 3.10
C ASN A 351 -3.61 -3.03 4.03
N TRP A 352 -3.37 -2.02 4.83
CA TRP A 352 -4.36 -1.45 5.75
C TRP A 352 -4.09 0.04 5.99
N ASP A 353 -5.16 0.79 6.22
CA ASP A 353 -5.08 2.18 6.67
C ASP A 353 -6.35 2.57 7.44
N LEU A 354 -6.31 3.76 8.05
CA LEU A 354 -7.47 4.36 8.69
C LEU A 354 -8.54 4.69 7.64
N PRO A 355 -9.84 4.55 7.98
CA PRO A 355 -10.93 4.75 7.01
C PRO A 355 -11.00 6.16 6.42
N LEU A 356 -10.43 7.16 7.08
CA LEU A 356 -10.40 8.55 6.62
C LEU A 356 -9.24 8.86 5.65
N ARG A 357 -8.31 7.94 5.47
CA ARG A 357 -7.08 8.19 4.70
C ARG A 357 -7.33 8.20 3.19
N ARG A 358 -6.78 9.21 2.50
CA ARG A 358 -6.94 9.44 1.06
C ARG A 358 -5.60 9.54 0.31
N GLN A 359 -4.45 9.58 1.05
CA GLN A 359 -3.12 9.73 0.46
C GLN A 359 -2.66 8.51 -0.34
N ILE A 360 -3.23 7.33 -0.10
CA ILE A 360 -2.89 6.10 -0.79
C ILE A 360 -3.54 6.02 -2.17
N PHE A 361 -2.94 5.29 -3.10
CA PHE A 361 -3.53 5.00 -4.42
C PHE A 361 -4.67 3.97 -4.28
N ALA A 362 -5.69 4.32 -3.49
CA ALA A 362 -6.83 3.48 -3.18
C ALA A 362 -8.07 3.89 -3.96
N GLY A 363 -8.74 2.88 -4.48
CA GLY A 363 -10.03 2.94 -5.17
C GLY A 363 -10.99 1.91 -4.59
N VAL A 364 -11.96 1.48 -5.38
CA VAL A 364 -13.02 0.59 -4.94
C VAL A 364 -13.48 -0.38 -6.02
N ARG A 365 -13.78 -1.61 -5.60
CA ARG A 365 -14.53 -2.62 -6.35
C ARG A 365 -15.77 -3.00 -5.56
N LEU A 366 -16.90 -3.10 -6.23
CA LEU A 366 -18.18 -3.40 -5.60
C LEU A 366 -18.41 -4.91 -5.44
N ALA A 367 -19.20 -5.25 -4.44
CA ALA A 367 -19.77 -6.59 -4.25
C ALA A 367 -21.25 -6.49 -3.89
N LYS A 368 -21.98 -7.60 -4.09
CA LYS A 368 -23.37 -7.73 -3.63
C LYS A 368 -23.67 -9.18 -3.28
N ASP A 369 -24.66 -9.37 -2.46
CA ASP A 369 -25.15 -10.70 -2.16
C ASP A 369 -25.93 -11.25 -3.35
N VAL A 370 -25.89 -12.56 -3.55
CA VAL A 370 -26.72 -13.28 -4.51
C VAL A 370 -27.77 -14.07 -3.73
N ALA A 371 -28.98 -14.14 -4.30
CA ALA A 371 -30.11 -14.79 -3.67
C ALA A 371 -29.91 -16.33 -3.58
#